data_c297755fdcc70505b6314c2ed7fe2665
#
_entry.id   c297755fdcc70505b6314c2ed7fe2665
#
_cell.length_a   1.000
_cell.length_b   1.000
_cell.length_c   1.000
_cell.angle_alpha   90.00
_cell.angle_beta   90.00
_cell.angle_gamma   90.00
#
_symmetry.space_group_name_H-M   'P 1'
#
loop_
_entity.id
_entity.type
_entity.pdbx_description
1 polymer ?
#
loop_
_entity_poly.entity_id
_entity_poly.type
_entity_poly.pdbx_seq_one_letter_code
_entity_poly.pdbx_strand_id
1 'polypeptide(L)'
;LTVDECWQLVNTAEKTRKHCMMLENCCYDFFELATLNMAQQGVFGEIVHGEGAYIHDLREYNFDTASVSGYWDMWRLKYNTDHTGNPYPTHGLGPICQIMNIHRGDKMNYLVSMSSDQFGLTEYSRSRLGEEHAFASKKYDLGDMNTTLIKTEKGKTILIQHDVTSPRPYDRHHVIGGTKGFAQKYPVEGIALEPNA
;
A
#
# COMPACT_ATOMS: atom_id res chain seq x y z
N LEU A 1 -9.85 -9.10 4.85
CA LEU A 1 -9.68 -10.53 4.59
C LEU A 1 -8.83 -11.15 5.69
N THR A 2 -9.27 -12.28 6.20
CA THR A 2 -8.50 -13.13 7.10
C THR A 2 -7.72 -14.18 6.29
N VAL A 3 -6.77 -14.86 6.92
CA VAL A 3 -6.05 -15.99 6.29
C VAL A 3 -7.03 -17.10 5.90
N ASP A 4 -8.02 -17.36 6.73
CA ASP A 4 -9.05 -18.39 6.45
C ASP A 4 -9.90 -18.02 5.22
N GLU A 5 -10.29 -16.77 5.05
CA GLU A 5 -10.99 -16.29 3.85
C GLU A 5 -10.13 -16.41 2.60
N CYS A 6 -8.82 -16.14 2.70
CA CYS A 6 -7.89 -16.37 1.59
C CYS A 6 -7.85 -17.86 1.18
N TRP A 7 -7.79 -18.78 2.15
CA TRP A 7 -7.88 -20.21 1.88
C TRP A 7 -9.21 -20.61 1.28
N GLN A 8 -10.33 -20.05 1.75
CA GLN A 8 -11.65 -20.30 1.16
C GLN A 8 -11.71 -19.90 -0.32
N LEU A 9 -11.11 -18.75 -0.70
CA LEU A 9 -11.03 -18.34 -2.10
C LEU A 9 -10.25 -19.34 -2.94
N VAL A 10 -9.06 -19.76 -2.49
CA VAL A 10 -8.23 -20.74 -3.19
C VAL A 10 -8.96 -22.08 -3.33
N ASN A 11 -9.45 -22.65 -2.23
CA ASN A 11 -10.13 -23.93 -2.21
C ASN A 11 -11.39 -23.91 -3.10
N THR A 12 -12.12 -22.78 -3.11
CA THR A 12 -13.32 -22.66 -3.96
C THR A 12 -12.94 -22.60 -5.43
N ALA A 13 -11.89 -21.84 -5.79
CA ALA A 13 -11.39 -21.78 -7.17
C ALA A 13 -10.97 -23.17 -7.66
N GLU A 14 -10.22 -23.92 -6.87
CA GLU A 14 -9.79 -25.30 -7.19
C GLU A 14 -10.98 -26.26 -7.33
N LYS A 15 -11.89 -26.24 -6.36
CA LYS A 15 -13.08 -27.13 -6.35
C LYS A 15 -14.00 -26.88 -7.54
N THR A 16 -14.23 -25.62 -7.86
CA THR A 16 -15.16 -25.23 -8.95
C THR A 16 -14.49 -25.15 -10.31
N ARG A 17 -13.14 -25.19 -10.36
CA ARG A 17 -12.33 -24.94 -11.56
C ARG A 17 -12.69 -23.61 -12.23
N LYS A 18 -13.10 -22.64 -11.45
CA LYS A 18 -13.35 -21.26 -11.92
C LYS A 18 -12.14 -20.39 -11.65
N HIS A 19 -11.85 -19.51 -12.59
CA HIS A 19 -10.75 -18.58 -12.45
C HIS A 19 -11.04 -17.57 -11.33
N CYS A 20 -10.11 -17.42 -10.40
CA CYS A 20 -10.15 -16.42 -9.35
C CYS A 20 -8.78 -15.76 -9.27
N MET A 21 -8.71 -14.46 -9.51
CA MET A 21 -7.47 -13.72 -9.53
C MET A 21 -7.67 -12.33 -8.94
N MET A 22 -6.78 -11.92 -8.05
CA MET A 22 -6.71 -10.54 -7.61
C MET A 22 -6.03 -9.70 -8.70
N LEU A 23 -6.65 -8.59 -9.05
CA LEU A 23 -6.09 -7.58 -9.95
C LEU A 23 -5.77 -6.33 -9.13
N GLU A 24 -4.48 -6.09 -8.88
CA GLU A 24 -4.01 -4.85 -8.28
C GLU A 24 -3.81 -3.81 -9.37
N ASN A 25 -4.67 -2.79 -9.41
CA ASN A 25 -4.70 -1.81 -10.51
C ASN A 25 -3.39 -1.03 -10.68
N CYS A 26 -2.67 -0.74 -9.59
CA CYS A 26 -1.40 -0.02 -9.67
C CYS A 26 -0.32 -0.80 -10.44
N CYS A 27 -0.42 -2.13 -10.51
CA CYS A 27 0.48 -2.93 -11.35
C CYS A 27 0.32 -2.65 -12.86
N TYR A 28 -0.76 -2.02 -13.27
CA TYR A 28 -1.11 -1.77 -14.68
C TYR A 28 -1.02 -0.30 -15.08
N ASP A 29 -0.57 0.57 -14.18
CA ASP A 29 -0.24 1.95 -14.53
C ASP A 29 0.97 1.99 -15.48
N PHE A 30 1.03 3.00 -16.32
CA PHE A 30 2.07 3.09 -17.36
C PHE A 30 3.49 3.05 -16.78
N PHE A 31 3.76 3.81 -15.73
CA PHE A 31 5.11 3.89 -15.14
C PHE A 31 5.53 2.56 -14.49
N GLU A 32 4.61 1.90 -13.78
CA GLU A 32 4.85 0.58 -13.17
C GLU A 32 5.10 -0.50 -14.23
N LEU A 33 4.32 -0.50 -15.32
CA LEU A 33 4.56 -1.44 -16.44
C LEU A 33 5.88 -1.14 -17.17
N ALA A 34 6.22 0.14 -17.36
CA ALA A 34 7.47 0.54 -17.98
C ALA A 34 8.67 0.09 -17.13
N THR A 35 8.65 0.36 -15.83
CA THR A 35 9.73 -0.04 -14.89
C THR A 35 9.81 -1.56 -14.73
N LEU A 36 8.69 -2.28 -14.75
CA LEU A 36 8.68 -3.74 -14.78
C LEU A 36 9.38 -4.28 -16.03
N ASN A 37 9.03 -3.76 -17.21
CA ASN A 37 9.64 -4.16 -18.47
C ASN A 37 11.16 -3.86 -18.48
N MET A 38 11.57 -2.68 -18.00
CA MET A 38 12.99 -2.31 -17.87
C MET A 38 13.74 -3.25 -16.92
N ALA A 39 13.13 -3.59 -15.78
CA ALA A 39 13.70 -4.53 -14.82
C ALA A 39 13.88 -5.93 -15.43
N GLN A 40 12.89 -6.41 -16.17
CA GLN A 40 12.95 -7.70 -16.88
C GLN A 40 14.04 -7.74 -17.95
N GLN A 41 14.36 -6.62 -18.56
CA GLN A 41 15.46 -6.46 -19.50
C GLN A 41 16.82 -6.22 -18.84
N GLY A 42 16.86 -6.15 -17.49
CA GLY A 42 18.11 -5.93 -16.75
C GLY A 42 18.66 -4.50 -16.81
N VAL A 43 17.85 -3.52 -17.24
CA VAL A 43 18.26 -2.12 -17.39
C VAL A 43 18.75 -1.52 -16.07
N PHE A 44 18.08 -1.86 -14.95
CA PHE A 44 18.46 -1.40 -13.61
C PHE A 44 19.59 -2.22 -12.97
N GLY A 45 20.10 -3.26 -13.65
CA GLY A 45 21.01 -4.23 -13.05
C GLY A 45 20.29 -5.12 -12.04
N GLU A 46 20.99 -5.54 -10.97
CA GLU A 46 20.35 -6.26 -9.87
C GLU A 46 19.53 -5.28 -9.02
N ILE A 47 18.26 -5.59 -8.84
CA ILE A 47 17.38 -4.79 -7.96
C ILE A 47 17.76 -5.04 -6.50
N VAL A 48 18.00 -3.98 -5.76
CA VAL A 48 18.45 -4.04 -4.35
C VAL A 48 17.41 -3.53 -3.37
N HIS A 49 16.59 -2.55 -3.81
CA HIS A 49 15.61 -1.88 -2.97
C HIS A 49 14.38 -1.45 -3.76
N GLY A 50 13.22 -1.48 -3.13
CA GLY A 50 11.99 -0.92 -3.66
C GLY A 50 11.20 -0.21 -2.57
N GLU A 51 10.49 0.86 -2.95
CA GLU A 51 9.60 1.59 -2.04
C GLU A 51 8.22 1.71 -2.67
N GLY A 52 7.18 1.53 -1.85
CA GLY A 52 5.81 1.69 -2.27
C GLY A 52 4.95 2.32 -1.17
N ALA A 53 3.86 2.96 -1.54
CA ALA A 53 2.97 3.57 -0.57
C ALA A 53 1.51 3.60 -1.04
N TYR A 54 0.62 3.74 -0.07
CA TYR A 54 -0.73 4.24 -0.26
C TYR A 54 -0.95 5.41 0.71
N ILE A 55 -0.77 6.61 0.20
CA ILE A 55 -0.95 7.86 0.93
C ILE A 55 -2.07 8.62 0.24
N HIS A 56 -3.20 8.73 0.93
CA HIS A 56 -4.41 9.30 0.37
C HIS A 56 -5.30 9.84 1.50
N ASP A 57 -5.49 11.14 1.57
CA ASP A 57 -6.41 11.71 2.54
C ASP A 57 -7.84 11.18 2.30
N LEU A 58 -8.28 10.26 3.15
CA LEU A 58 -9.60 9.62 3.08
C LEU A 58 -10.50 10.05 4.25
N ARG A 59 -10.13 11.08 5.00
CA ARG A 59 -10.89 11.49 6.19
C ARG A 59 -12.32 11.85 5.83
N GLU A 60 -12.54 12.63 4.79
CA GLU A 60 -13.87 12.99 4.32
C GLU A 60 -14.71 11.75 3.97
N TYR A 61 -14.14 10.84 3.18
CA TYR A 61 -14.81 9.60 2.76
C TYR A 61 -15.14 8.66 3.91
N ASN A 62 -14.30 8.64 4.97
CA ASN A 62 -14.52 7.82 6.14
C ASN A 62 -15.72 8.26 6.97
N PHE A 63 -16.00 9.56 7.03
CA PHE A 63 -17.10 10.13 7.82
C PHE A 63 -18.35 10.44 6.99
N ASP A 64 -18.29 10.26 5.67
CA ASP A 64 -19.47 10.47 4.82
C ASP A 64 -20.42 9.26 4.92
N THR A 65 -21.65 9.53 5.35
CA THR A 65 -22.71 8.53 5.47
C THR A 65 -23.47 8.32 4.17
N ALA A 66 -23.25 9.17 3.16
CA ALA A 66 -23.92 9.06 1.86
C ALA A 66 -23.34 7.85 1.08
N SER A 67 -24.24 7.01 0.57
CA SER A 67 -23.86 5.80 -0.17
C SER A 67 -23.23 6.07 -1.55
N VAL A 68 -23.22 7.34 -1.98
CA VAL A 68 -22.75 7.74 -3.31
C VAL A 68 -21.31 8.26 -3.28
N SER A 69 -20.93 8.97 -2.23
CA SER A 69 -19.62 9.63 -2.09
C SER A 69 -18.73 9.02 -1.03
N GLY A 70 -19.33 8.42 0.01
CA GLY A 70 -18.59 7.77 1.10
C GLY A 70 -18.43 6.26 0.94
N TYR A 71 -17.78 5.64 1.90
CA TYR A 71 -17.71 4.19 1.98
C TYR A 71 -19.03 3.61 2.51
N TRP A 72 -19.61 2.69 1.76
CA TRP A 72 -20.88 2.06 2.13
C TRP A 72 -20.85 1.60 3.61
N ASP A 73 -21.86 2.06 4.38
CA ASP A 73 -21.99 1.79 5.80
C ASP A 73 -20.73 2.15 6.62
N MET A 74 -19.95 3.13 6.16
CA MET A 74 -18.67 3.55 6.81
C MET A 74 -17.76 2.37 7.18
N TRP A 75 -17.73 1.33 6.35
CA TRP A 75 -17.01 0.08 6.67
C TRP A 75 -15.53 0.31 6.97
N ARG A 76 -14.90 1.25 6.27
CA ARG A 76 -13.48 1.57 6.49
C ARG A 76 -13.24 2.23 7.84
N LEU A 77 -14.09 3.18 8.24
CA LEU A 77 -14.02 3.81 9.56
C LEU A 77 -14.21 2.78 10.68
N LYS A 78 -15.20 1.87 10.51
CA LYS A 78 -15.43 0.77 11.45
C LYS A 78 -14.21 -0.15 11.54
N TYR A 79 -13.61 -0.50 10.41
CA TYR A 79 -12.40 -1.31 10.36
C TYR A 79 -11.23 -0.62 11.09
N ASN A 80 -11.05 0.69 10.89
CA ASN A 80 -9.99 1.49 11.52
C ASN A 80 -10.14 1.60 13.05
N THR A 81 -11.33 1.29 13.60
CA THR A 81 -11.58 1.29 15.04
C THR A 81 -10.83 0.17 15.75
N ASP A 82 -10.75 -1.01 15.13
CA ASP A 82 -10.33 -2.25 15.78
C ASP A 82 -9.06 -2.85 15.16
N HIS A 83 -8.46 -2.19 14.14
CA HIS A 83 -7.32 -2.68 13.41
C HIS A 83 -6.23 -1.63 13.29
N THR A 84 -4.99 -2.07 13.43
CA THR A 84 -3.78 -1.25 13.27
C THR A 84 -2.86 -1.80 12.19
N GLY A 85 -1.76 -1.12 11.90
CA GLY A 85 -0.78 -1.53 10.90
C GLY A 85 -1.08 -0.95 9.53
N ASN A 86 -0.79 -1.71 8.47
CA ASN A 86 -1.08 -1.34 7.09
C ASN A 86 -2.23 -2.19 6.53
N PRO A 87 -3.49 -1.70 6.57
CA PRO A 87 -4.64 -2.47 6.11
C PRO A 87 -4.76 -2.52 4.57
N TYR A 88 -3.95 -1.76 3.85
CA TYR A 88 -4.03 -1.68 2.38
C TYR A 88 -2.64 -1.59 1.71
N PRO A 89 -1.79 -2.61 1.85
CA PRO A 89 -0.43 -2.58 1.31
C PRO A 89 -0.37 -2.77 -0.21
N THR A 90 -1.43 -3.26 -0.84
CA THR A 90 -1.39 -3.82 -2.20
C THR A 90 -0.96 -2.83 -3.27
N HIS A 91 -1.39 -1.57 -3.19
CA HIS A 91 -1.04 -0.55 -4.17
C HIS A 91 0.47 -0.28 -4.24
N GLY A 92 1.13 -0.20 -3.08
CA GLY A 92 2.58 -0.02 -3.04
C GLY A 92 3.34 -1.32 -3.26
N LEU A 93 2.87 -2.41 -2.64
CA LEU A 93 3.59 -3.69 -2.61
C LEU A 93 3.49 -4.48 -3.92
N GLY A 94 2.34 -4.44 -4.59
CA GLY A 94 2.08 -5.24 -5.78
C GLY A 94 3.09 -5.02 -6.90
N PRO A 95 3.30 -3.78 -7.38
CA PRO A 95 4.29 -3.48 -8.41
C PRO A 95 5.72 -3.88 -8.02
N ILE A 96 6.11 -3.62 -6.76
CA ILE A 96 7.44 -3.98 -6.25
C ILE A 96 7.62 -5.51 -6.24
N CYS A 97 6.60 -6.26 -5.82
CA CYS A 97 6.63 -7.72 -5.84
C CYS A 97 6.83 -8.29 -7.25
N GLN A 98 6.20 -7.69 -8.27
CA GLN A 98 6.38 -8.10 -9.65
C GLN A 98 7.82 -7.87 -10.13
N ILE A 99 8.38 -6.69 -9.85
CA ILE A 99 9.75 -6.33 -10.24
C ILE A 99 10.80 -7.19 -9.52
N MET A 100 10.59 -7.50 -8.25
CA MET A 100 11.49 -8.33 -7.46
C MET A 100 11.28 -9.83 -7.62
N ASN A 101 10.34 -10.26 -8.45
CA ASN A 101 9.98 -11.66 -8.66
C ASN A 101 9.60 -12.40 -7.37
N ILE A 102 8.86 -11.74 -6.46
CA ILE A 102 8.36 -12.36 -5.24
C ILE A 102 7.42 -13.52 -5.59
N HIS A 103 7.65 -14.69 -4.99
CA HIS A 103 7.05 -15.98 -5.30
C HIS A 103 7.33 -16.52 -6.73
N ARG A 104 8.27 -15.89 -7.46
CA ARG A 104 8.72 -16.32 -8.80
C ARG A 104 10.24 -16.34 -8.89
N GLY A 105 10.92 -16.58 -7.78
CA GLY A 105 12.38 -16.65 -7.70
C GLY A 105 12.95 -15.98 -6.45
N ASP A 106 12.17 -15.16 -5.74
CA ASP A 106 12.48 -14.62 -4.42
C ASP A 106 11.24 -14.75 -3.52
N LYS A 107 11.35 -14.52 -2.22
CA LYS A 107 10.23 -14.43 -1.29
C LYS A 107 10.56 -13.52 -0.10
N MET A 108 9.52 -12.99 0.52
CA MET A 108 9.64 -12.24 1.77
C MET A 108 10.11 -13.19 2.87
N ASN A 109 11.10 -12.75 3.65
CA ASN A 109 11.65 -13.54 4.76
C ASN A 109 11.07 -13.05 6.09
N TYR A 110 11.34 -11.79 6.43
CA TYR A 110 10.78 -11.17 7.63
C TYR A 110 10.46 -9.69 7.38
N LEU A 111 9.66 -9.12 8.27
CA LEU A 111 9.36 -7.69 8.27
C LEU A 111 9.38 -7.13 9.70
N VAL A 112 9.57 -5.82 9.75
CA VAL A 112 9.29 -5.00 10.93
C VAL A 112 8.32 -3.89 10.52
N SER A 113 7.34 -3.61 11.37
CA SER A 113 6.30 -2.62 11.08
C SER A 113 6.06 -1.77 12.31
N MET A 114 5.88 -0.47 12.09
CA MET A 114 5.62 0.50 13.15
C MET A 114 4.55 1.48 12.68
N SER A 115 3.59 1.74 13.55
CA SER A 115 2.59 2.78 13.34
C SER A 115 2.83 3.93 14.31
N SER A 116 2.51 5.15 13.89
CA SER A 116 2.29 6.26 14.82
C SER A 116 1.04 6.01 15.65
N ASP A 117 0.85 6.79 16.71
CA ASP A 117 -0.46 6.89 17.35
C ASP A 117 -1.46 7.56 16.40
N GLN A 118 -2.74 7.46 16.75
CA GLN A 118 -3.84 8.03 16.00
C GLN A 118 -4.18 9.44 16.51
N PHE A 119 -4.19 10.41 15.62
CA PHE A 119 -4.56 11.81 15.88
C PHE A 119 -5.53 12.33 14.81
N GLY A 120 -5.27 12.04 13.54
CA GLY A 120 -5.90 12.64 12.39
C GLY A 120 -7.41 12.43 12.29
N LEU A 121 -7.91 11.22 12.57
CA LEU A 121 -9.36 10.94 12.54
C LEU A 121 -10.09 11.67 13.67
N THR A 122 -9.54 11.68 14.88
CA THR A 122 -10.13 12.38 16.04
C THR A 122 -10.15 13.88 15.80
N GLU A 123 -9.06 14.47 15.36
CA GLU A 123 -8.97 15.91 15.07
C GLU A 123 -9.93 16.32 13.95
N TYR A 124 -10.00 15.54 12.90
CA TYR A 124 -10.93 15.77 11.79
C TYR A 124 -12.38 15.71 12.25
N SER A 125 -12.76 14.70 13.04
CA SER A 125 -14.13 14.58 13.54
C SER A 125 -14.51 15.74 14.45
N ARG A 126 -13.64 16.20 15.34
CA ARG A 126 -13.87 17.38 16.18
C ARG A 126 -14.09 18.64 15.36
N SER A 127 -13.22 18.87 14.38
CA SER A 127 -13.29 20.08 13.55
C SER A 127 -14.49 20.12 12.61
N ARG A 128 -14.96 18.98 12.14
CA ARG A 128 -16.04 18.89 11.12
C ARG A 128 -17.40 18.55 11.69
N LEU A 129 -17.45 17.75 12.75
CA LEU A 129 -18.70 17.24 13.35
C LEU A 129 -19.03 17.88 14.69
N GLY A 130 -18.05 18.53 15.32
CA GLY A 130 -18.15 19.13 16.65
C GLY A 130 -17.66 18.20 17.76
N GLU A 131 -17.20 18.82 18.88
CA GLU A 131 -16.59 18.09 20.01
C GLU A 131 -17.54 17.10 20.70
N GLU A 132 -18.84 17.39 20.69
CA GLU A 132 -19.87 16.55 21.31
C GLU A 132 -20.29 15.35 20.44
N HIS A 133 -19.78 15.27 19.22
CA HIS A 133 -20.14 14.16 18.33
C HIS A 133 -19.49 12.85 18.77
N ALA A 134 -20.21 11.73 18.65
CA ALA A 134 -19.75 10.40 19.08
C ALA A 134 -18.40 9.98 18.49
N PHE A 135 -18.08 10.41 17.28
CA PHE A 135 -16.79 10.14 16.64
C PHE A 135 -15.64 11.00 17.17
N ALA A 136 -15.92 12.15 17.79
CA ALA A 136 -14.91 13.05 18.34
C ALA A 136 -14.24 12.48 19.60
N SER A 137 -14.95 11.63 20.33
CA SER A 137 -14.46 10.94 21.53
C SER A 137 -14.06 9.48 21.26
N LYS A 138 -14.29 8.98 20.05
CA LYS A 138 -14.01 7.60 19.71
C LYS A 138 -12.49 7.34 19.61
N LYS A 139 -12.04 6.23 20.18
CA LYS A 139 -10.69 5.73 19.98
C LYS A 139 -10.64 4.90 18.68
N TYR A 140 -9.59 5.12 17.91
CA TYR A 140 -9.28 4.34 16.72
C TYR A 140 -7.93 3.66 16.92
N ASP A 141 -7.81 2.39 16.58
CA ASP A 141 -6.58 1.62 16.71
C ASP A 141 -5.64 1.81 15.50
N LEU A 142 -6.16 2.27 14.36
CA LEU A 142 -5.34 2.61 13.21
C LEU A 142 -4.52 3.86 13.49
N GLY A 143 -3.20 3.74 13.52
CA GLY A 143 -2.28 4.87 13.55
C GLY A 143 -2.33 5.68 12.25
N ASP A 144 -1.94 6.95 12.30
CA ASP A 144 -2.00 7.83 11.13
C ASP A 144 -1.01 7.39 10.04
N MET A 145 0.24 7.12 10.43
CA MET A 145 1.27 6.63 9.52
C MET A 145 1.72 5.23 9.95
N ASN A 146 1.68 4.29 9.00
CA ASN A 146 2.37 3.02 9.15
C ASN A 146 3.57 2.94 8.21
N THR A 147 4.70 2.47 8.72
CA THR A 147 5.92 2.20 7.96
C THR A 147 6.34 0.76 8.20
N THR A 148 6.47 0.00 7.12
CA THR A 148 6.86 -1.42 7.14
C THR A 148 8.11 -1.61 6.30
N LEU A 149 9.13 -2.24 6.88
CA LEU A 149 10.34 -2.64 6.17
C LEU A 149 10.40 -4.15 6.07
N ILE A 150 10.55 -4.66 4.85
CA ILE A 150 10.57 -6.08 4.54
C ILE A 150 11.95 -6.48 4.01
N LYS A 151 12.48 -7.61 4.46
CA LYS A 151 13.68 -8.25 3.92
C LYS A 151 13.28 -9.48 3.12
N THR A 152 13.84 -9.63 1.90
CA THR A 152 13.64 -10.84 1.10
C THR A 152 14.74 -11.87 1.37
N GLU A 153 14.52 -13.12 0.99
CA GLU A 153 15.52 -14.18 1.13
C GLU A 153 16.78 -13.93 0.30
N LYS A 154 16.64 -13.32 -0.87
CA LYS A 154 17.78 -12.93 -1.71
C LYS A 154 18.45 -11.61 -1.29
N GLY A 155 18.07 -11.07 -0.13
CA GLY A 155 18.77 -9.94 0.47
C GLY A 155 18.28 -8.57 0.02
N LYS A 156 17.21 -8.47 -0.76
CA LYS A 156 16.58 -7.20 -1.15
C LYS A 156 15.76 -6.61 0.01
N THR A 157 15.49 -5.33 -0.05
CA THR A 157 14.64 -4.65 0.95
C THR A 157 13.46 -3.96 0.27
N ILE A 158 12.33 -3.91 0.97
CA ILE A 158 11.13 -3.22 0.50
C ILE A 158 10.63 -2.34 1.65
N LEU A 159 10.40 -1.06 1.37
CA LEU A 159 9.76 -0.11 2.26
C LEU A 159 8.32 0.10 1.81
N ILE A 160 7.35 -0.10 2.71
CA ILE A 160 5.94 0.16 2.43
C ILE A 160 5.38 1.14 3.45
N GLN A 161 4.67 2.17 2.96
CA GLN A 161 4.01 3.16 3.79
C GLN A 161 2.51 3.21 3.53
N HIS A 162 1.75 3.53 4.58
CA HIS A 162 0.31 3.72 4.52
C HIS A 162 -0.11 4.90 5.41
N ASP A 163 -0.84 5.85 4.83
CA ASP A 163 -1.44 6.98 5.52
C ASP A 163 -2.74 7.39 4.80
N VAL A 164 -3.86 7.30 5.49
CA VAL A 164 -5.17 7.68 4.96
C VAL A 164 -5.93 8.64 5.88
N THR A 165 -5.25 9.15 6.90
CA THR A 165 -5.85 9.92 8.00
C THR A 165 -5.19 11.28 8.21
N SER A 166 -4.22 11.64 7.39
CA SER A 166 -3.56 12.95 7.44
C SER A 166 -3.72 13.74 6.12
N PRO A 167 -3.54 15.08 6.15
CA PRO A 167 -3.69 15.93 4.97
C PRO A 167 -2.45 15.92 4.05
N ARG A 168 -1.84 14.75 3.86
CA ARG A 168 -0.73 14.63 2.90
C ARG A 168 -1.24 14.68 1.47
N PRO A 169 -0.48 15.28 0.53
CA PRO A 169 -0.75 15.14 -0.90
C PRO A 169 -0.82 13.66 -1.29
N TYR A 170 -1.70 13.36 -2.23
CA TYR A 170 -1.83 12.01 -2.77
C TYR A 170 -0.50 11.48 -3.29
N ASP A 171 -0.13 10.26 -2.88
CA ASP A 171 1.12 9.63 -3.26
C ASP A 171 0.97 8.10 -3.28
N ARG A 172 1.09 7.51 -4.46
CA ARG A 172 1.25 6.06 -4.64
C ARG A 172 2.70 5.75 -4.96
N HIS A 173 3.56 6.12 -4.03
CA HIS A 173 5.00 5.99 -4.15
C HIS A 173 5.43 4.69 -4.83
N HIS A 174 6.33 4.82 -5.80
CA HIS A 174 6.92 3.70 -6.51
C HIS A 174 8.38 4.05 -6.81
N VAL A 175 9.28 3.41 -6.09
CA VAL A 175 10.73 3.58 -6.23
C VAL A 175 11.38 2.24 -6.46
N ILE A 176 12.29 2.21 -7.42
CA ILE A 176 13.14 1.04 -7.73
C ILE A 176 14.59 1.49 -7.71
N GLY A 177 15.39 0.89 -6.84
CA GLY A 177 16.84 1.06 -6.80
C GLY A 177 17.54 -0.23 -7.24
N GLY A 178 18.36 -0.14 -8.25
CA GLY A 178 19.20 -1.22 -8.76
C GLY A 178 20.67 -0.84 -8.81
N THR A 179 21.52 -1.79 -9.20
CA THR A 179 22.98 -1.56 -9.27
C THR A 179 23.41 -0.72 -10.46
N LYS A 180 22.53 -0.48 -11.43
CA LYS A 180 22.82 0.28 -12.66
C LYS A 180 21.79 1.37 -12.94
N GLY A 181 20.79 1.54 -12.10
CA GLY A 181 19.78 2.55 -12.32
C GLY A 181 18.77 2.66 -11.19
N PHE A 182 18.02 3.73 -11.28
CA PHE A 182 17.01 4.15 -10.32
C PHE A 182 15.77 4.63 -11.07
N ALA A 183 14.59 4.39 -10.52
CA ALA A 183 13.35 4.95 -11.01
C ALA A 183 12.46 5.38 -9.84
N GLN A 184 11.76 6.50 -9.99
CA GLN A 184 10.73 6.93 -9.04
C GLN A 184 9.53 7.55 -9.76
N LYS A 185 8.32 7.34 -9.21
CA LYS A 185 7.08 7.91 -9.76
C LYS A 185 6.69 9.24 -9.11
N TYR A 186 6.75 9.31 -7.79
CA TYR A 186 6.34 10.47 -7.00
C TYR A 186 7.52 11.11 -6.27
N PRO A 187 7.49 12.44 -6.01
CA PRO A 187 6.49 13.42 -6.48
C PRO A 187 6.66 13.81 -7.96
N VAL A 188 7.76 13.44 -8.58
CA VAL A 188 8.06 13.69 -10.00
C VAL A 188 8.61 12.40 -10.61
N GLU A 189 8.04 12.01 -11.75
CA GLU A 189 8.53 10.83 -12.47
C GLU A 189 9.96 11.07 -12.98
N GLY A 190 10.83 10.11 -12.69
CA GLY A 190 12.22 10.17 -13.11
C GLY A 190 12.88 8.82 -13.18
N ILE A 191 13.80 8.68 -14.13
CA ILE A 191 14.65 7.51 -14.32
C ILE A 191 16.08 7.99 -14.48
N ALA A 192 17.00 7.41 -13.71
CA ALA A 192 18.43 7.66 -13.80
C ALA A 192 19.16 6.35 -14.10
N LEU A 193 20.03 6.32 -15.11
CA LEU A 193 20.75 5.13 -15.53
C LEU A 193 22.22 5.42 -15.68
N GLU A 194 23.10 4.47 -15.27
CA GLU A 194 24.52 4.54 -15.55
C GLU A 194 24.80 4.51 -17.09
N PRO A 195 25.87 5.20 -17.56
CA PRO A 195 26.88 5.93 -16.76
C PRO A 195 26.51 7.38 -16.45
N ASN A 196 25.29 7.83 -16.73
CA ASN A 196 24.88 9.22 -16.62
C ASN A 196 23.89 9.47 -15.45
N ALA A 197 23.82 8.54 -14.50
CA ALA A 197 22.93 8.65 -13.34
C ALA A 197 23.45 9.65 -12.30
#